data_db3365692cfd9712c20b04c27b04fa12
#
_entry.id   db3365692cfd9712c20b04c27b04fa12
#
_cell.length_a   1.000
_cell.length_b   1.000
_cell.length_c   1.000
_cell.angle_alpha   90.00
_cell.angle_beta   90.00
_cell.angle_gamma   90.00
#
_symmetry.space_group_name_H-M   'P 1'
#
loop_
_entity.id
_entity.type
_entity.pdbx_description
1 polymer ?
#
loop_
_entity_poly.entity_id
_entity_poly.type
_entity_poly.pdbx_seq_one_letter_code
_entity_poly.pdbx_strand_id
1 'polypeptide(L)'
;VHGSRGLGDVYKRQIYALVEGGSSPVILDSNLNFTDEIPFSKNKEKRFTAHPKFDATKNELHAISYDFSEYVSEINQVHYRVVDDKGEISTDIPIELNSKPMIHDCAITENYILIFDLPVTFNTGRRTDNKDGSDYPVIWDDKYQSKLGLLNRHSSEIKWIEVPKCFLFHVVNSYENKSGKIILDFCRYEKLFDFDNPLPFGNKPFLTRWEIDIAKGSCTEKILDDRPMEFARIHPELDGKEHRFSYILNDGSLNNLFKYDFLKDSNEVHNLGENRKGAEPVFIPKTNSSAEDDGYVVGFVYDQDTDRSEFIIIDAENFSKTPLARVILPSRVPFGFHGSWINLVE
;
A
#
# COMPACT_ATOMS: atom_id res chain seq x y z
N VAL A 1 13.12 10.63 1.27
CA VAL A 1 13.21 9.23 1.74
C VAL A 1 12.15 8.44 1.03
N HIS A 2 12.55 7.58 0.11
CA HIS A 2 11.63 6.65 -0.52
C HIS A 2 11.35 5.52 0.47
N GLY A 3 10.06 5.31 0.80
CA GLY A 3 9.66 4.24 1.70
C GLY A 3 9.96 2.88 1.06
N SER A 4 10.74 2.07 1.75
CA SER A 4 10.93 0.68 1.38
C SER A 4 9.92 -0.18 2.13
N ARG A 5 9.15 -1.00 1.43
CA ARG A 5 8.34 -2.05 2.02
C ARG A 5 9.15 -3.34 1.98
N GLY A 6 9.51 -3.86 3.15
CA GLY A 6 10.00 -5.23 3.20
C GLY A 6 8.82 -6.16 2.93
N LEU A 7 8.77 -6.80 1.77
CA LEU A 7 7.97 -7.99 1.61
C LEU A 7 8.81 -9.16 2.08
N GLY A 8 8.44 -9.66 3.24
CA GLY A 8 8.85 -10.96 3.63
C GLY A 8 7.86 -11.98 3.09
N ASP A 9 7.90 -12.26 1.82
CA ASP A 9 7.44 -13.55 1.40
C ASP A 9 8.63 -14.50 1.44
N VAL A 10 8.46 -15.64 2.10
CA VAL A 10 9.50 -16.67 2.19
C VAL A 10 9.59 -17.40 0.85
N TYR A 11 9.84 -16.64 -0.18
CA TYR A 11 10.25 -17.19 -1.44
C TYR A 11 11.69 -17.65 -1.28
N LYS A 12 11.91 -18.91 -1.12
CA LYS A 12 13.23 -19.51 -0.90
C LYS A 12 14.04 -18.88 0.25
N ARG A 13 13.39 -18.38 1.32
CA ARG A 13 14.03 -17.68 2.45
C ARG A 13 14.69 -16.34 2.08
N GLN A 14 14.24 -15.70 1.01
CA GLN A 14 14.74 -14.39 0.59
C GLN A 14 13.80 -13.26 1.04
N ILE A 15 14.38 -12.19 1.52
CA ILE A 15 13.69 -10.97 1.90
C ILE A 15 13.98 -9.92 0.84
N TYR A 16 12.94 -9.36 0.24
CA TYR A 16 13.10 -8.29 -0.74
C TYR A 16 12.91 -6.93 -0.08
N ALA A 17 13.92 -6.06 -0.15
CA ALA A 17 13.77 -4.65 0.14
C ALA A 17 13.32 -3.94 -1.13
N LEU A 18 12.07 -3.47 -1.15
CA LEU A 18 11.41 -2.92 -2.32
C LEU A 18 11.50 -1.39 -2.34
N VAL A 19 11.56 -0.83 -3.54
CA VAL A 19 11.62 0.62 -3.79
C VAL A 19 10.68 1.00 -4.92
N GLU A 20 9.92 2.08 -4.75
CA GLU A 20 9.05 2.64 -5.77
C GLU A 20 9.84 3.46 -6.80
N GLY A 21 9.59 3.23 -8.10
CA GLY A 21 10.10 4.06 -9.22
C GLY A 21 11.62 4.24 -9.28
N GLY A 22 12.36 3.48 -8.48
CA GLY A 22 13.79 3.64 -8.26
C GLY A 22 14.63 2.48 -8.84
N SER A 23 15.65 2.07 -8.09
CA SER A 23 16.48 0.91 -8.43
C SER A 23 15.72 -0.41 -8.30
N SER A 24 16.30 -1.48 -8.82
CA SER A 24 15.80 -2.83 -8.59
C SER A 24 15.72 -3.14 -7.08
N PRO A 25 14.80 -4.01 -6.67
CA PRO A 25 14.78 -4.51 -5.29
C PRO A 25 16.12 -5.10 -4.88
N VAL A 26 16.37 -5.13 -3.59
CA VAL A 26 17.56 -5.74 -3.00
C VAL A 26 17.15 -7.01 -2.25
N ILE A 27 17.89 -8.08 -2.40
CA ILE A 27 17.68 -9.33 -1.67
C ILE A 27 18.52 -9.33 -0.40
N LEU A 28 17.87 -9.67 0.71
CA LEU A 28 18.49 -9.86 2.02
C LEU A 28 18.36 -11.31 2.47
N ASP A 29 19.34 -11.79 3.21
CA ASP A 29 19.25 -13.09 3.89
C ASP A 29 18.37 -13.01 5.16
N SER A 30 18.19 -14.13 5.85
CA SER A 30 17.41 -14.20 7.11
C SER A 30 17.99 -13.39 8.26
N ASN A 31 19.26 -12.97 8.17
CA ASN A 31 19.93 -12.10 9.13
C ASN A 31 19.92 -10.63 8.70
N LEU A 32 19.17 -10.31 7.63
CA LEU A 32 19.09 -8.99 7.00
C LEU A 32 20.42 -8.51 6.40
N ASN A 33 21.33 -9.40 6.06
CA ASN A 33 22.53 -9.04 5.34
C ASN A 33 22.22 -8.97 3.84
N PHE A 34 22.86 -8.01 3.16
CA PHE A 34 22.83 -7.91 1.71
C PHE A 34 23.37 -9.18 1.07
N THR A 35 22.70 -9.65 0.02
CA THR A 35 23.17 -10.73 -0.84
C THR A 35 23.51 -10.18 -2.23
N ASP A 36 24.47 -10.81 -2.91
CA ASP A 36 24.82 -10.47 -4.29
C ASP A 36 23.83 -11.07 -5.31
N GLU A 37 22.71 -11.64 -4.84
CA GLU A 37 21.72 -12.24 -5.72
C GLU A 37 20.94 -11.14 -6.47
N ILE A 38 20.70 -11.42 -7.76
CA ILE A 38 19.94 -10.50 -8.62
C ILE A 38 18.47 -10.86 -8.50
N PRO A 39 17.61 -9.95 -8.01
CA PRO A 39 16.18 -10.19 -7.94
C PRO A 39 15.63 -10.44 -9.35
N PHE A 40 14.67 -11.37 -9.46
CA PHE A 40 14.02 -11.71 -10.73
C PHE A 40 14.97 -12.18 -11.83
N SER A 41 15.91 -13.02 -11.51
CA SER A 41 17.14 -13.56 -12.08
C SER A 41 17.44 -13.42 -13.58
N LYS A 42 16.45 -13.27 -14.46
CA LYS A 42 16.67 -13.22 -15.92
C LYS A 42 16.65 -11.84 -16.55
N ASN A 43 16.19 -10.84 -15.82
CA ASN A 43 16.02 -9.49 -16.33
C ASN A 43 16.77 -8.49 -15.44
N LYS A 44 18.06 -8.35 -15.70
CA LYS A 44 18.88 -7.29 -15.08
C LYS A 44 18.19 -5.96 -15.30
N GLU A 45 18.01 -5.17 -14.22
CA GLU A 45 17.56 -3.79 -14.24
C GLU A 45 16.02 -3.56 -14.35
N LYS A 46 15.19 -4.53 -14.00
CA LYS A 46 13.76 -4.22 -13.91
C LYS A 46 13.41 -3.55 -12.59
N ARG A 47 12.91 -2.34 -12.69
CA ARG A 47 12.34 -1.62 -11.56
C ARG A 47 11.06 -2.30 -11.12
N PHE A 48 10.72 -2.14 -9.86
CA PHE A 48 9.55 -2.78 -9.29
C PHE A 48 8.72 -1.74 -8.52
N THR A 49 7.72 -2.16 -7.78
CA THR A 49 6.91 -1.32 -6.90
C THR A 49 7.33 -1.50 -5.44
N ALA A 50 7.01 -0.53 -4.59
CA ALA A 50 7.07 -0.69 -3.14
C ALA A 50 5.84 -1.44 -2.59
N HIS A 51 4.75 -1.55 -3.38
CA HIS A 51 3.45 -2.08 -2.96
C HIS A 51 2.92 -3.21 -3.88
N PRO A 52 3.64 -4.33 -4.05
CA PRO A 52 3.06 -5.47 -4.75
C PRO A 52 1.94 -6.09 -3.92
N LYS A 53 1.02 -6.77 -4.58
CA LYS A 53 -0.07 -7.52 -3.96
C LYS A 53 0.20 -9.02 -4.09
N PHE A 54 -0.11 -9.75 -3.03
CA PHE A 54 0.16 -11.17 -2.96
C PHE A 54 -1.11 -11.98 -3.23
N ASP A 55 -1.13 -12.73 -4.33
CA ASP A 55 -2.16 -13.73 -4.59
C ASP A 55 -1.77 -15.05 -3.91
N ALA A 56 -2.27 -15.26 -2.69
CA ALA A 56 -1.98 -16.47 -1.91
C ALA A 56 -2.52 -17.76 -2.56
N THR A 57 -3.48 -17.66 -3.49
CA THR A 57 -4.05 -18.82 -4.20
C THR A 57 -3.09 -19.35 -5.26
N LYS A 58 -2.40 -18.45 -5.95
CA LYS A 58 -1.45 -18.76 -7.02
C LYS A 58 0.00 -18.68 -6.57
N ASN A 59 0.24 -18.15 -5.38
CA ASN A 59 1.57 -17.83 -4.87
C ASN A 59 2.33 -16.90 -5.83
N GLU A 60 1.69 -15.80 -6.22
CA GLU A 60 2.21 -14.82 -7.17
C GLU A 60 2.20 -13.42 -6.55
N LEU A 61 3.21 -12.59 -6.92
CA LEU A 61 3.20 -11.16 -6.63
C LEU A 61 2.78 -10.38 -7.87
N HIS A 62 1.83 -9.49 -7.70
CA HIS A 62 1.31 -8.60 -8.74
C HIS A 62 1.72 -7.16 -8.47
N ALA A 63 2.21 -6.47 -9.48
CA ALA A 63 2.77 -5.14 -9.34
C ALA A 63 2.42 -4.23 -10.52
N ILE A 64 2.17 -2.96 -10.22
CA ILE A 64 2.28 -1.88 -11.21
C ILE A 64 3.57 -1.14 -10.92
N SER A 65 4.45 -1.10 -11.89
CA SER A 65 5.77 -0.51 -11.76
C SER A 65 6.05 0.51 -12.86
N TYR A 66 6.81 1.52 -12.53
CA TYR A 66 7.27 2.56 -13.45
C TYR A 66 8.69 2.99 -13.12
N ASP A 67 9.30 3.71 -14.04
CA ASP A 67 10.66 4.21 -13.91
C ASP A 67 10.65 5.74 -13.98
N PHE A 68 11.15 6.39 -12.94
CA PHE A 68 11.30 7.85 -12.95
C PHE A 68 12.17 8.35 -14.09
N SER A 69 13.18 7.59 -14.52
CA SER A 69 14.04 7.99 -15.64
C SER A 69 13.32 7.93 -16.97
N GLU A 70 12.40 7.00 -17.14
CA GLU A 70 11.54 6.93 -18.33
C GLU A 70 10.55 8.09 -18.37
N TYR A 71 9.99 8.46 -17.23
CA TYR A 71 9.14 9.65 -17.12
C TYR A 71 9.87 10.94 -17.52
N VAL A 72 11.16 11.06 -17.22
CA VAL A 72 11.99 12.18 -17.68
C VAL A 72 12.20 12.13 -19.19
N SER A 73 12.24 10.95 -19.80
CA SER A 73 12.48 10.72 -21.23
C SER A 73 11.23 10.77 -22.12
N GLU A 74 10.09 11.30 -21.62
CA GLU A 74 8.81 11.41 -22.33
C GLU A 74 8.03 10.10 -22.57
N ILE A 75 8.42 9.02 -21.94
CA ILE A 75 7.67 7.75 -21.97
C ILE A 75 6.56 7.79 -20.92
N ASN A 76 5.30 7.74 -21.35
CA ASN A 76 4.12 7.71 -20.47
C ASN A 76 3.65 6.26 -20.28
N GLN A 77 4.48 5.43 -19.66
CA GLN A 77 4.22 4.00 -19.58
C GLN A 77 4.46 3.47 -18.16
N VAL A 78 3.61 2.56 -17.73
CA VAL A 78 3.80 1.72 -16.55
C VAL A 78 3.77 0.27 -16.96
N HIS A 79 4.24 -0.62 -16.11
CA HIS A 79 4.27 -2.04 -16.40
C HIS A 79 3.46 -2.82 -15.38
N TYR A 80 2.57 -3.67 -15.86
CA TYR A 80 2.01 -4.73 -15.04
C TYR A 80 2.97 -5.91 -15.04
N ARG A 81 3.42 -6.30 -13.85
CA ARG A 81 4.35 -7.41 -13.66
C ARG A 81 3.79 -8.45 -12.70
N VAL A 82 4.05 -9.71 -13.02
CA VAL A 82 3.77 -10.84 -12.14
C VAL A 82 5.08 -11.55 -11.85
N VAL A 83 5.38 -11.72 -10.58
CA VAL A 83 6.46 -12.58 -10.11
C VAL A 83 5.83 -13.90 -9.72
N ASP A 84 6.29 -14.97 -10.37
CA ASP A 84 5.74 -16.32 -10.17
C ASP A 84 6.28 -16.99 -8.90
N ASP A 85 5.80 -18.20 -8.64
CA ASP A 85 6.21 -19.04 -7.52
C ASP A 85 7.71 -19.43 -7.52
N LYS A 86 8.47 -19.13 -8.55
CA LYS A 86 9.92 -19.33 -8.64
C LYS A 86 10.73 -18.06 -8.39
N GLY A 87 10.06 -16.92 -8.16
CA GLY A 87 10.70 -15.62 -8.03
C GLY A 87 11.13 -15.01 -9.36
N GLU A 88 10.51 -15.44 -10.46
CA GLU A 88 10.81 -14.97 -11.80
C GLU A 88 9.68 -14.06 -12.30
N ILE A 89 9.99 -13.03 -13.08
CA ILE A 89 8.96 -12.27 -13.77
C ILE A 89 8.39 -13.14 -14.90
N SER A 90 7.18 -13.66 -14.68
CA SER A 90 6.42 -14.46 -15.64
C SER A 90 5.61 -13.62 -16.60
N THR A 91 5.21 -12.40 -16.20
CA THR A 91 4.42 -11.46 -16.98
C THR A 91 5.03 -10.07 -16.89
N ASP A 92 5.10 -9.37 -18.02
CA ASP A 92 5.55 -7.98 -18.11
C ASP A 92 4.80 -7.29 -19.26
N ILE A 93 3.71 -6.59 -18.92
CA ILE A 93 2.82 -5.94 -19.89
C ILE A 93 2.98 -4.43 -19.77
N PRO A 94 3.47 -3.74 -20.81
CA PRO A 94 3.49 -2.29 -20.85
C PRO A 94 2.09 -1.73 -21.03
N ILE A 95 1.78 -0.67 -20.29
CA ILE A 95 0.49 0.02 -20.30
C ILE A 95 0.75 1.50 -20.54
N GLU A 96 0.26 2.01 -21.66
CA GLU A 96 0.37 3.41 -22.00
C GLU A 96 -0.65 4.23 -21.22
N LEU A 97 -0.21 5.37 -20.69
CA LEU A 97 -1.02 6.35 -19.99
C LEU A 97 -1.04 7.68 -20.74
N ASN A 98 -2.05 8.51 -20.48
CA ASN A 98 -2.15 9.82 -21.11
C ASN A 98 -1.14 10.84 -20.58
N SER A 99 -0.58 10.59 -19.41
CA SER A 99 0.41 11.43 -18.76
C SER A 99 1.29 10.57 -17.83
N LYS A 100 1.89 11.18 -16.83
CA LYS A 100 2.85 10.57 -15.91
C LYS A 100 2.33 10.62 -14.47
N PRO A 101 1.24 9.90 -14.13
CA PRO A 101 0.72 9.88 -12.77
C PRO A 101 1.68 9.17 -11.82
N MET A 102 1.71 9.61 -10.58
CA MET A 102 2.32 8.86 -9.49
C MET A 102 1.37 7.70 -9.10
N ILE A 103 1.78 6.47 -9.39
CA ILE A 103 1.03 5.27 -9.04
C ILE A 103 1.73 4.57 -7.88
N HIS A 104 1.44 5.05 -6.67
CA HIS A 104 2.12 4.57 -5.46
C HIS A 104 1.74 3.13 -5.09
N ASP A 105 0.48 2.78 -5.22
CA ASP A 105 -0.07 1.45 -4.91
C ASP A 105 -0.93 0.93 -6.06
N CYS A 106 -1.27 -0.35 -6.01
CA CYS A 106 -2.23 -1.02 -6.89
C CYS A 106 -3.16 -1.91 -6.07
N ALA A 107 -4.14 -2.52 -6.70
CA ALA A 107 -5.01 -3.50 -6.05
C ALA A 107 -5.26 -4.68 -6.98
N ILE A 108 -5.54 -5.85 -6.41
CA ILE A 108 -5.94 -7.04 -7.18
C ILE A 108 -7.33 -7.51 -6.77
N THR A 109 -8.01 -8.15 -7.72
CA THR A 109 -9.15 -9.02 -7.46
C THR A 109 -8.88 -10.39 -8.05
N GLU A 110 -9.82 -11.29 -8.00
CA GLU A 110 -9.69 -12.60 -8.65
C GLU A 110 -9.36 -12.46 -10.15
N ASN A 111 -10.02 -11.52 -10.86
CA ASN A 111 -9.91 -11.38 -12.31
C ASN A 111 -9.17 -10.12 -12.79
N TYR A 112 -8.93 -9.13 -11.95
CA TYR A 112 -8.37 -7.84 -12.37
C TYR A 112 -7.19 -7.40 -11.52
N ILE A 113 -6.30 -6.61 -12.13
CA ILE A 113 -5.45 -5.66 -11.42
C ILE A 113 -5.98 -4.24 -11.67
N LEU A 114 -6.01 -3.43 -10.61
CA LEU A 114 -6.50 -2.06 -10.59
C LEU A 114 -5.34 -1.08 -10.70
N ILE A 115 -5.43 -0.15 -11.66
CA ILE A 115 -4.41 0.84 -11.97
C ILE A 115 -4.98 2.23 -11.73
N PHE A 116 -4.37 2.98 -10.83
CA PHE A 116 -4.83 4.30 -10.38
C PHE A 116 -4.21 5.42 -11.21
N ASP A 117 -4.89 5.81 -12.28
CA ASP A 117 -4.50 6.95 -13.14
C ASP A 117 -5.13 8.24 -12.59
N LEU A 118 -4.47 8.84 -11.58
CA LEU A 118 -4.98 9.89 -10.70
C LEU A 118 -4.21 11.22 -10.85
N PRO A 119 -4.73 12.36 -10.34
CA PRO A 119 -4.25 13.71 -10.67
C PRO A 119 -2.89 14.11 -10.08
N VAL A 120 -2.24 13.30 -9.26
CA VAL A 120 -0.85 13.58 -8.84
C VAL A 120 0.09 13.11 -9.92
N THR A 121 0.76 14.06 -10.59
CA THR A 121 1.59 13.78 -11.77
C THR A 121 3.02 14.25 -11.58
N PHE A 122 3.97 13.58 -12.25
CA PHE A 122 5.36 14.01 -12.26
C PHE A 122 5.53 15.28 -13.09
N ASN A 123 6.11 16.29 -12.47
CA ASN A 123 6.36 17.58 -13.07
C ASN A 123 7.75 17.63 -13.73
N THR A 124 7.83 17.26 -14.98
CA THR A 124 9.11 17.25 -15.73
C THR A 124 9.55 18.64 -16.24
N GLY A 125 8.68 19.66 -16.17
CA GLY A 125 8.93 20.99 -16.73
C GLY A 125 9.26 22.11 -15.74
N ARG A 126 8.96 21.97 -14.44
CA ARG A 126 9.06 23.07 -13.47
C ARG A 126 10.40 23.19 -12.72
N ARG A 127 11.41 22.39 -13.03
CA ARG A 127 12.68 22.37 -12.28
C ARG A 127 13.51 23.65 -12.37
N THR A 128 13.12 24.64 -13.16
CA THR A 128 13.94 25.85 -13.41
C THR A 128 13.45 27.14 -12.78
N ASP A 129 12.21 27.20 -12.24
CA ASP A 129 11.62 28.46 -11.78
C ASP A 129 11.24 28.47 -10.29
N ASN A 130 11.98 27.74 -9.44
CA ASN A 130 11.77 27.62 -7.98
C ASN A 130 11.73 28.96 -7.23
N LYS A 131 10.70 29.78 -7.50
CA LYS A 131 10.42 30.97 -6.69
C LYS A 131 9.57 30.69 -5.45
N ASP A 132 8.94 29.52 -5.36
CA ASP A 132 7.99 29.10 -4.33
C ASP A 132 8.47 27.92 -3.46
N GLY A 133 9.71 27.45 -3.64
CA GLY A 133 10.34 26.45 -2.75
C GLY A 133 9.85 25.00 -2.94
N SER A 134 9.10 24.69 -3.98
CA SER A 134 8.63 23.32 -4.21
C SER A 134 9.61 22.51 -5.07
N ASP A 135 10.62 21.93 -4.44
CA ASP A 135 11.51 20.93 -5.04
C ASP A 135 10.85 19.54 -5.20
N TYR A 136 9.52 19.47 -5.00
CA TYR A 136 8.80 18.21 -5.11
C TYR A 136 8.67 17.78 -6.58
N PRO A 137 8.97 16.52 -6.88
CA PRO A 137 8.93 16.01 -8.24
C PRO A 137 7.50 15.79 -8.75
N VAL A 138 6.50 15.87 -7.88
CA VAL A 138 5.09 15.60 -8.19
C VAL A 138 4.21 16.79 -7.79
N ILE A 139 3.14 16.99 -8.54
CA ILE A 139 2.15 18.06 -8.32
C ILE A 139 0.73 17.53 -8.56
N TRP A 140 -0.25 18.19 -7.94
CA TRP A 140 -1.66 18.03 -8.28
C TRP A 140 -2.00 18.76 -9.58
N ASP A 141 -2.64 18.05 -10.50
CA ASP A 141 -3.16 18.63 -11.75
C ASP A 141 -4.70 18.67 -11.73
N ASP A 142 -5.27 19.85 -11.50
CA ASP A 142 -6.72 20.04 -11.47
C ASP A 142 -7.41 19.72 -12.81
N LYS A 143 -6.69 19.71 -13.91
CA LYS A 143 -7.22 19.40 -15.25
C LYS A 143 -7.16 17.92 -15.59
N TYR A 144 -6.45 17.13 -14.75
CA TYR A 144 -6.31 15.70 -14.98
C TYR A 144 -7.64 14.97 -14.92
N GLN A 145 -7.89 14.09 -15.88
CA GLN A 145 -9.07 13.22 -15.88
C GLN A 145 -8.72 11.92 -15.16
N SER A 146 -9.24 11.78 -13.94
CA SER A 146 -9.02 10.59 -13.13
C SER A 146 -9.69 9.37 -13.70
N LYS A 147 -8.95 8.28 -13.82
CA LYS A 147 -9.42 6.99 -14.33
C LYS A 147 -8.90 5.84 -13.48
N LEU A 148 -9.70 4.79 -13.42
CA LEU A 148 -9.31 3.49 -12.90
C LEU A 148 -9.18 2.50 -14.06
N GLY A 149 -7.99 1.96 -14.25
CA GLY A 149 -7.76 0.89 -15.21
C GLY A 149 -8.06 -0.46 -14.57
N LEU A 150 -8.91 -1.24 -15.22
CA LEU A 150 -9.23 -2.62 -14.87
C LEU A 150 -8.57 -3.53 -15.92
N LEU A 151 -7.36 -3.97 -15.68
CA LEU A 151 -6.67 -4.90 -16.57
C LEU A 151 -7.03 -6.33 -16.16
N ASN A 152 -7.64 -7.06 -17.08
CA ASN A 152 -8.01 -8.45 -16.86
C ASN A 152 -6.75 -9.33 -16.81
N ARG A 153 -6.56 -10.04 -15.69
CA ARG A 153 -5.38 -10.88 -15.42
C ARG A 153 -5.24 -12.09 -16.35
N HIS A 154 -6.31 -12.44 -17.09
CA HIS A 154 -6.35 -13.63 -17.97
C HIS A 154 -6.25 -13.26 -19.45
N SER A 155 -6.92 -12.18 -19.88
CA SER A 155 -6.92 -11.75 -21.30
C SER A 155 -5.95 -10.60 -21.59
N SER A 156 -5.43 -9.92 -20.56
CA SER A 156 -4.63 -8.70 -20.68
C SER A 156 -5.38 -7.52 -21.30
N GLU A 157 -6.70 -7.60 -21.44
CA GLU A 157 -7.53 -6.49 -21.86
C GLU A 157 -7.71 -5.49 -20.75
N ILE A 158 -7.63 -4.20 -21.05
CA ILE A 158 -7.82 -3.13 -20.07
C ILE A 158 -9.09 -2.34 -20.36
N LYS A 159 -9.90 -2.13 -19.34
CA LYS A 159 -11.07 -1.24 -19.36
C LYS A 159 -10.83 -0.07 -18.45
N TRP A 160 -10.96 1.16 -18.99
CA TRP A 160 -10.83 2.39 -18.23
C TRP A 160 -12.20 2.89 -17.76
N ILE A 161 -12.32 3.25 -16.49
CA ILE A 161 -13.54 3.80 -15.88
C ILE A 161 -13.19 5.17 -15.28
N GLU A 162 -13.99 6.20 -15.56
CA GLU A 162 -13.86 7.50 -14.92
C GLU A 162 -14.23 7.38 -13.43
N VAL A 163 -13.41 8.00 -12.58
CA VAL A 163 -13.57 7.96 -11.13
C VAL A 163 -13.46 9.36 -10.51
N PRO A 164 -13.97 9.58 -9.29
CA PRO A 164 -13.80 10.84 -8.58
C PRO A 164 -12.32 11.23 -8.46
N LYS A 165 -12.04 12.54 -8.60
CA LYS A 165 -10.69 13.04 -8.37
C LYS A 165 -10.27 12.85 -6.92
N CYS A 166 -9.15 12.23 -6.72
CA CYS A 166 -8.54 12.02 -5.42
C CYS A 166 -7.08 11.59 -5.59
N PHE A 167 -6.40 11.38 -4.48
CA PHE A 167 -5.15 10.65 -4.44
C PHE A 167 -5.23 9.58 -3.35
N LEU A 168 -4.44 8.55 -3.47
CA LEU A 168 -4.23 7.52 -2.45
C LEU A 168 -2.75 7.13 -2.41
N PHE A 169 -2.24 6.94 -1.18
CA PHE A 169 -1.01 6.20 -1.00
C PHE A 169 -1.30 4.71 -0.86
N HIS A 170 -2.27 4.35 0.00
CA HIS A 170 -2.45 2.94 0.35
C HIS A 170 -3.87 2.45 0.12
N VAL A 171 -3.94 1.30 -0.51
CA VAL A 171 -5.14 0.48 -0.63
C VAL A 171 -5.27 -0.39 0.61
N VAL A 172 -6.49 -0.51 1.14
CA VAL A 172 -6.84 -1.52 2.14
C VAL A 172 -6.92 -2.88 1.46
N ASN A 173 -7.84 -3.01 0.51
CA ASN A 173 -8.05 -4.21 -0.30
C ASN A 173 -9.04 -3.95 -1.45
N SER A 174 -9.10 -4.88 -2.40
CA SER A 174 -10.19 -4.94 -3.38
C SER A 174 -10.62 -6.38 -3.62
N TYR A 175 -11.88 -6.56 -4.01
CA TYR A 175 -12.43 -7.88 -4.33
C TYR A 175 -13.66 -7.76 -5.21
N GLU A 176 -14.04 -8.85 -5.87
CA GLU A 176 -15.27 -8.95 -6.63
C GLU A 176 -16.37 -9.51 -5.73
N ASN A 177 -17.47 -8.77 -5.59
CA ASN A 177 -18.60 -9.21 -4.79
C ASN A 177 -19.51 -10.17 -5.59
N LYS A 178 -20.48 -10.78 -4.92
CA LYS A 178 -21.42 -11.75 -5.52
C LYS A 178 -22.28 -11.18 -6.65
N SER A 179 -22.36 -9.87 -6.80
CA SER A 179 -23.09 -9.21 -7.90
C SER A 179 -22.18 -8.87 -9.10
N GLY A 180 -20.92 -9.28 -9.07
CA GLY A 180 -19.93 -9.00 -10.12
C GLY A 180 -19.40 -7.59 -10.15
N LYS A 181 -19.61 -6.82 -9.08
CA LYS A 181 -18.99 -5.50 -8.91
C LYS A 181 -17.67 -5.62 -8.15
N ILE A 182 -16.74 -4.72 -8.42
CA ILE A 182 -15.53 -4.60 -7.62
C ILE A 182 -15.81 -3.67 -6.44
N ILE A 183 -15.43 -4.12 -5.26
CA ILE A 183 -15.34 -3.32 -4.05
C ILE A 183 -13.88 -2.98 -3.86
N LEU A 184 -13.58 -1.71 -3.63
CA LEU A 184 -12.23 -1.20 -3.36
C LEU A 184 -12.28 -0.32 -2.12
N ASP A 185 -11.55 -0.69 -1.09
CA ASP A 185 -11.36 0.08 0.14
C ASP A 185 -9.95 0.67 0.17
N PHE A 186 -9.83 1.96 0.50
CA PHE A 186 -8.56 2.67 0.48
C PHE A 186 -8.56 3.93 1.35
N CYS A 187 -7.37 4.46 1.63
CA CYS A 187 -7.16 5.72 2.32
C CYS A 187 -7.14 6.86 1.31
N ARG A 188 -8.23 7.63 1.23
CA ARG A 188 -8.49 8.64 0.21
C ARG A 188 -8.11 10.04 0.67
N TYR A 189 -7.23 10.70 -0.07
CA TYR A 189 -6.96 12.12 0.02
C TYR A 189 -7.80 12.89 -1.00
N GLU A 190 -8.47 13.96 -0.60
CA GLU A 190 -9.21 14.82 -1.53
C GLU A 190 -8.27 15.51 -2.52
N LYS A 191 -7.20 16.11 -2.02
CA LYS A 191 -6.07 16.65 -2.78
C LYS A 191 -4.78 16.45 -2.01
N LEU A 192 -3.68 16.27 -2.72
CA LEU A 192 -2.34 16.20 -2.16
C LEU A 192 -1.33 16.77 -3.17
N PHE A 193 -0.22 17.33 -2.70
CA PHE A 193 0.76 18.01 -3.54
C PHE A 193 0.17 19.19 -4.35
N ASP A 194 -0.83 19.86 -3.77
CA ASP A 194 -1.48 21.05 -4.32
C ASP A 194 -0.74 22.31 -3.84
N PHE A 195 0.32 22.67 -4.56
CA PHE A 195 1.19 23.79 -4.17
C PHE A 195 0.59 25.17 -4.46
N ASP A 196 -0.55 25.25 -5.11
CA ASP A 196 -1.37 26.47 -5.16
C ASP A 196 -2.10 26.74 -3.84
N ASN A 197 -2.14 25.72 -2.95
CA ASN A 197 -2.69 25.81 -1.60
C ASN A 197 -1.56 26.08 -0.58
N PRO A 198 -1.73 26.98 0.40
CA PRO A 198 -0.72 27.22 1.44
C PRO A 198 -0.42 26.00 2.32
N LEU A 199 -1.26 24.97 2.29
CA LEU A 199 -1.07 23.69 2.98
C LEU A 199 -1.11 22.51 1.98
N PRO A 200 -0.09 22.33 1.13
CA PRO A 200 -0.10 21.32 0.06
C PRO A 200 -0.23 19.88 0.55
N PHE A 201 0.07 19.63 1.84
CA PHE A 201 -0.07 18.35 2.52
C PHE A 201 -1.16 18.38 3.62
N GLY A 202 -2.01 19.42 3.64
CA GLY A 202 -2.97 19.63 4.72
C GLY A 202 -4.19 18.74 4.68
N ASN A 203 -4.51 18.16 3.53
CA ASN A 203 -5.63 17.24 3.42
C ASN A 203 -5.30 15.91 4.12
N LYS A 204 -6.27 15.43 4.86
CA LYS A 204 -6.18 14.16 5.60
C LYS A 204 -6.84 13.03 4.81
N PRO A 205 -6.33 11.80 4.93
CA PRO A 205 -6.93 10.65 4.27
C PRO A 205 -8.10 10.10 5.10
N PHE A 206 -9.17 9.71 4.42
CA PHE A 206 -10.32 9.08 5.03
C PHE A 206 -10.53 7.68 4.45
N LEU A 207 -10.92 6.75 5.32
CA LEU A 207 -11.29 5.41 4.87
C LEU A 207 -12.51 5.50 3.95
N THR A 208 -12.31 5.11 2.70
CA THR A 208 -13.29 5.29 1.62
C THR A 208 -13.48 3.99 0.85
N ARG A 209 -14.70 3.74 0.44
CA ARG A 209 -15.07 2.63 -0.45
C ARG A 209 -15.51 3.14 -1.80
N TRP A 210 -14.95 2.54 -2.84
CA TRP A 210 -15.53 2.58 -4.18
C TRP A 210 -16.24 1.26 -4.50
N GLU A 211 -17.43 1.38 -5.06
CA GLU A 211 -18.15 0.27 -5.70
C GLU A 211 -18.13 0.51 -7.20
N ILE A 212 -17.48 -0.38 -7.95
CA ILE A 212 -17.25 -0.26 -9.38
C ILE A 212 -18.14 -1.27 -10.11
N ASP A 213 -19.07 -0.76 -10.90
CA ASP A 213 -19.94 -1.56 -11.78
C ASP A 213 -19.25 -1.69 -13.14
N ILE A 214 -18.60 -2.85 -13.37
CA ILE A 214 -17.80 -3.09 -14.58
C ILE A 214 -18.69 -3.05 -15.83
N ALA A 215 -19.91 -3.57 -15.75
CA ALA A 215 -20.83 -3.65 -16.89
C ALA A 215 -21.28 -2.24 -17.32
N LYS A 216 -21.62 -1.39 -16.36
CA LYS A 216 -22.05 -0.02 -16.60
C LYS A 216 -20.88 0.95 -16.83
N GLY A 217 -19.66 0.59 -16.42
CA GLY A 217 -18.51 1.50 -16.47
C GLY A 217 -18.65 2.67 -15.50
N SER A 218 -19.19 2.44 -14.31
CA SER A 218 -19.44 3.49 -13.31
C SER A 218 -18.82 3.16 -11.97
N CYS A 219 -18.49 4.20 -11.22
CA CYS A 219 -17.95 4.15 -9.87
C CYS A 219 -18.84 4.96 -8.94
N THR A 220 -19.18 4.40 -7.77
CA THR A 220 -19.83 5.12 -6.68
C THR A 220 -18.90 5.16 -5.48
N GLU A 221 -18.92 6.28 -4.74
CA GLU A 221 -18.03 6.54 -3.61
C GLU A 221 -18.82 6.65 -2.31
N LYS A 222 -18.31 6.06 -1.23
CA LYS A 222 -18.80 6.19 0.14
C LYS A 222 -17.62 6.39 1.09
N ILE A 223 -17.60 7.47 1.86
CA ILE A 223 -16.70 7.62 3.01
C ILE A 223 -17.23 6.68 4.10
N LEU A 224 -16.38 5.79 4.59
CA LEU A 224 -16.72 4.82 5.63
C LEU A 224 -16.43 5.38 7.02
N ASP A 225 -15.37 6.19 7.16
CA ASP A 225 -15.00 6.82 8.43
C ASP A 225 -14.40 8.21 8.14
N ASP A 226 -14.82 9.22 8.90
CA ASP A 226 -14.38 10.60 8.75
C ASP A 226 -13.17 10.98 9.64
N ARG A 227 -12.63 10.00 10.37
CA ARG A 227 -11.37 10.16 11.09
C ARG A 227 -10.20 9.90 10.14
N PRO A 228 -9.11 10.70 10.25
CA PRO A 228 -7.94 10.47 9.41
C PRO A 228 -7.31 9.10 9.67
N MET A 229 -7.13 8.32 8.61
CA MET A 229 -6.62 6.94 8.67
C MET A 229 -5.65 6.66 7.53
N GLU A 230 -4.53 6.01 7.85
CA GLU A 230 -3.51 5.58 6.90
C GLU A 230 -2.84 4.27 7.34
N PHE A 231 -2.01 3.71 6.47
CA PHE A 231 -1.27 2.48 6.73
C PHE A 231 -2.19 1.29 7.07
N ALA A 232 -3.20 1.09 6.25
CA ALA A 232 -4.14 0.00 6.44
C ALA A 232 -3.54 -1.36 6.08
N ARG A 233 -3.82 -2.36 6.91
CA ARG A 233 -3.41 -3.75 6.71
C ARG A 233 -4.58 -4.69 6.94
N ILE A 234 -4.58 -5.80 6.23
CA ILE A 234 -5.54 -6.91 6.35
C ILE A 234 -4.81 -8.22 6.67
N HIS A 235 -5.56 -9.29 6.80
CA HIS A 235 -4.99 -10.64 6.81
C HIS A 235 -4.18 -10.88 5.52
N PRO A 236 -2.90 -11.32 5.58
CA PRO A 236 -1.99 -11.35 4.43
C PRO A 236 -2.43 -12.27 3.28
N GLU A 237 -3.29 -13.26 3.54
CA GLU A 237 -3.79 -14.18 2.51
C GLU A 237 -5.09 -13.71 1.84
N LEU A 238 -5.57 -12.51 2.18
CA LEU A 238 -6.85 -11.96 1.68
C LEU A 238 -6.67 -10.84 0.66
N ASP A 239 -5.46 -10.55 0.20
CA ASP A 239 -5.28 -9.65 -0.95
C ASP A 239 -6.11 -10.18 -2.14
N GLY A 240 -7.00 -9.36 -2.67
CA GLY A 240 -7.87 -9.71 -3.79
C GLY A 240 -9.13 -10.50 -3.44
N LYS A 241 -9.37 -10.81 -2.17
CA LYS A 241 -10.51 -11.59 -1.68
C LYS A 241 -11.39 -10.76 -0.73
N GLU A 242 -12.66 -11.13 -0.61
CA GLU A 242 -13.54 -10.53 0.38
C GLU A 242 -12.92 -10.67 1.79
N HIS A 243 -12.87 -9.56 2.51
CA HIS A 243 -12.31 -9.48 3.86
C HIS A 243 -13.31 -8.80 4.79
N ARG A 244 -13.19 -9.06 6.07
CA ARG A 244 -14.01 -8.44 7.09
C ARG A 244 -13.26 -7.42 7.92
N PHE A 245 -11.99 -7.65 8.23
CA PHE A 245 -11.23 -6.81 9.15
C PHE A 245 -10.06 -6.10 8.47
N SER A 246 -9.83 -4.87 8.91
CA SER A 246 -8.60 -4.13 8.61
C SER A 246 -8.06 -3.48 9.86
N TYR A 247 -6.74 -3.34 9.94
CA TYR A 247 -6.01 -2.68 11.01
C TYR A 247 -5.35 -1.44 10.44
N ILE A 248 -5.66 -0.28 11.02
CA ILE A 248 -5.36 1.02 10.40
C ILE A 248 -4.78 1.95 11.45
N LEU A 249 -3.77 2.75 11.08
CA LEU A 249 -3.20 3.77 11.95
C LEU A 249 -3.98 5.09 11.80
N ASN A 250 -4.22 5.79 12.90
CA ASN A 250 -4.72 7.16 12.86
C ASN A 250 -3.68 8.11 12.25
N ASP A 251 -4.01 8.78 11.17
CA ASP A 251 -3.13 9.81 10.57
C ASP A 251 -3.21 11.13 11.36
N GLY A 252 -2.07 11.72 11.60
CA GLY A 252 -1.91 12.98 12.31
C GLY A 252 -1.43 12.82 13.73
N SER A 253 -2.22 12.28 14.66
CA SER A 253 -1.78 12.03 16.04
C SER A 253 -0.91 10.79 16.18
N LEU A 254 -1.11 9.79 15.34
CA LEU A 254 -0.43 8.48 15.33
C LEU A 254 -0.54 7.70 16.65
N ASN A 255 -1.50 8.05 17.50
CA ASN A 255 -1.63 7.50 18.84
C ASN A 255 -2.79 6.51 19.00
N ASN A 256 -3.51 6.21 17.92
CA ASN A 256 -4.58 5.24 17.90
C ASN A 256 -4.41 4.27 16.74
N LEU A 257 -4.68 3.00 17.01
CA LEU A 257 -4.87 1.97 16.01
C LEU A 257 -6.35 1.61 15.96
N PHE A 258 -6.88 1.39 14.77
CA PHE A 258 -8.26 0.99 14.54
C PHE A 258 -8.31 -0.43 14.00
N LYS A 259 -9.20 -1.27 14.55
CA LYS A 259 -9.66 -2.49 13.90
C LYS A 259 -11.03 -2.20 13.33
N TYR A 260 -11.15 -2.13 12.02
CA TYR A 260 -12.41 -1.87 11.33
C TYR A 260 -13.08 -3.20 10.96
N ASP A 261 -14.39 -3.34 11.26
CA ASP A 261 -15.22 -4.48 10.89
C ASP A 261 -16.17 -4.05 9.75
N PHE A 262 -15.80 -4.36 8.51
CA PHE A 262 -16.56 -3.95 7.32
C PHE A 262 -17.94 -4.62 7.21
N LEU A 263 -18.14 -5.77 7.87
CA LEU A 263 -19.43 -6.43 7.89
C LEU A 263 -20.42 -5.72 8.81
N LYS A 264 -19.93 -5.18 9.93
CA LYS A 264 -20.76 -4.49 10.93
C LYS A 264 -20.78 -2.97 10.77
N ASP A 265 -19.95 -2.42 9.85
CA ASP A 265 -19.71 -0.98 9.71
C ASP A 265 -19.37 -0.33 11.07
N SER A 266 -18.41 -0.91 11.76
CA SER A 266 -17.99 -0.53 13.11
C SER A 266 -16.49 -0.71 13.31
N ASN A 267 -15.96 -0.12 14.36
CA ASN A 267 -14.54 -0.27 14.67
C ASN A 267 -14.28 -0.37 16.18
N GLU A 268 -13.14 -0.96 16.51
CA GLU A 268 -12.52 -0.94 17.81
C GLU A 268 -11.28 -0.04 17.77
N VAL A 269 -10.99 0.63 18.88
CA VAL A 269 -9.83 1.52 19.00
C VAL A 269 -8.88 0.98 20.06
N HIS A 270 -7.61 0.85 19.69
CA HIS A 270 -6.51 0.63 20.61
C HIS A 270 -5.75 1.94 20.80
N ASN A 271 -5.89 2.55 21.99
CA ASN A 271 -5.20 3.79 22.32
C ASN A 271 -3.80 3.50 22.84
N LEU A 272 -2.79 4.05 22.17
CA LEU A 272 -1.38 3.86 22.53
C LEU A 272 -0.93 4.76 23.69
N GLY A 273 -1.65 5.85 23.94
CA GLY A 273 -1.32 6.89 24.91
C GLY A 273 -1.04 8.26 24.26
N GLU A 274 -1.09 9.33 25.06
CA GLU A 274 -1.05 10.71 24.54
C GLU A 274 0.28 11.06 23.85
N ASN A 275 1.41 10.69 24.44
CA ASN A 275 2.75 10.99 23.91
C ASN A 275 3.39 9.81 23.18
N ARG A 276 2.56 8.92 22.65
CA ARG A 276 3.01 7.70 21.99
C ARG A 276 2.63 7.72 20.52
N LYS A 277 3.56 7.33 19.65
CA LYS A 277 3.39 7.34 18.21
C LYS A 277 3.55 5.92 17.67
N GLY A 278 2.48 5.38 17.11
CA GLY A 278 2.50 4.09 16.44
C GLY A 278 3.09 4.16 15.04
N ALA A 279 3.51 3.01 14.56
CA ALA A 279 3.82 2.75 13.16
C ALA A 279 2.71 1.91 12.52
N GLU A 280 2.87 1.53 11.25
CA GLU A 280 1.94 0.64 10.55
C GLU A 280 1.64 -0.62 11.36
N PRO A 281 0.36 -0.95 11.61
CA PRO A 281 -0.02 -2.19 12.28
C PRO A 281 0.10 -3.38 11.32
N VAL A 282 0.77 -4.43 11.72
CA VAL A 282 0.92 -5.66 10.93
C VAL A 282 0.14 -6.79 11.59
N PHE A 283 -0.78 -7.41 10.83
CA PHE A 283 -1.51 -8.57 11.32
C PHE A 283 -0.73 -9.86 11.07
N ILE A 284 -0.70 -10.73 12.09
CA ILE A 284 -0.04 -12.04 12.06
C ILE A 284 -1.09 -13.09 12.45
N PRO A 285 -1.53 -13.96 11.53
CA PRO A 285 -2.47 -15.03 11.87
C PRO A 285 -1.82 -16.04 12.81
N LYS A 286 -2.60 -16.59 13.74
CA LYS A 286 -2.18 -17.76 14.52
C LYS A 286 -2.09 -18.99 13.62
N THR A 287 -1.21 -19.91 13.96
CA THR A 287 -1.11 -21.20 13.28
C THR A 287 -2.45 -21.96 13.39
N ASN A 288 -2.99 -22.41 12.25
CA ASN A 288 -4.28 -23.10 12.16
C ASN A 288 -5.48 -22.25 12.61
N SER A 289 -5.41 -20.93 12.46
CA SER A 289 -6.53 -20.05 12.77
C SER A 289 -7.74 -20.37 11.90
N SER A 290 -8.96 -20.26 12.46
CA SER A 290 -10.20 -20.48 11.76
C SER A 290 -11.00 -19.20 11.52
N ALA A 291 -10.70 -18.14 12.26
CA ALA A 291 -11.31 -16.82 12.12
C ALA A 291 -10.31 -15.83 11.52
N GLU A 292 -10.80 -14.89 10.74
CA GLU A 292 -9.98 -13.89 10.04
C GLU A 292 -9.16 -13.03 11.02
N ASP A 293 -9.69 -12.76 12.22
CA ASP A 293 -9.06 -11.98 13.27
C ASP A 293 -8.42 -12.82 14.38
N ASP A 294 -8.34 -14.16 14.22
CA ASP A 294 -7.63 -15.02 15.17
C ASP A 294 -6.11 -14.91 14.96
N GLY A 295 -5.53 -13.90 15.58
CA GLY A 295 -4.13 -13.54 15.36
C GLY A 295 -3.66 -12.43 16.28
N TYR A 296 -2.58 -11.83 15.88
CA TYR A 296 -1.93 -10.74 16.60
C TYR A 296 -1.78 -9.52 15.69
N VAL A 297 -1.92 -8.34 16.26
CA VAL A 297 -1.50 -7.09 15.61
C VAL A 297 -0.24 -6.62 16.28
N VAL A 298 0.79 -6.42 15.48
CA VAL A 298 2.10 -6.00 15.97
C VAL A 298 2.54 -4.68 15.33
N GLY A 299 3.39 -3.94 16.02
CA GLY A 299 3.95 -2.71 15.48
C GLY A 299 4.96 -2.07 16.42
N PHE A 300 5.71 -1.13 15.87
CA PHE A 300 6.58 -0.28 16.66
C PHE A 300 5.82 0.90 17.23
N VAL A 301 6.15 1.28 18.46
CA VAL A 301 5.61 2.48 19.12
C VAL A 301 6.78 3.28 19.68
N TYR A 302 6.82 4.56 19.32
CA TYR A 302 7.75 5.51 19.91
C TYR A 302 7.09 6.21 21.07
N ASP A 303 7.72 6.16 22.24
CA ASP A 303 7.33 6.84 23.46
C ASP A 303 8.15 8.11 23.62
N GLN A 304 7.50 9.28 23.49
CA GLN A 304 8.14 10.59 23.54
C GLN A 304 8.61 10.96 24.97
N ASP A 305 7.96 10.43 26.00
CA ASP A 305 8.30 10.75 27.40
C ASP A 305 9.62 10.09 27.82
N THR A 306 9.89 8.91 27.27
CA THR A 306 11.10 8.14 27.59
C THR A 306 12.16 8.19 26.50
N ASP A 307 11.85 8.76 25.33
CA ASP A 307 12.66 8.76 24.11
C ASP A 307 13.11 7.34 23.71
N ARG A 308 12.18 6.38 23.78
CA ARG A 308 12.42 4.97 23.48
C ARG A 308 11.38 4.42 22.54
N SER A 309 11.75 3.36 21.85
CA SER A 309 10.82 2.58 21.04
C SER A 309 10.50 1.26 21.71
N GLU A 310 9.29 0.81 21.47
CA GLU A 310 8.78 -0.50 21.89
C GLU A 310 8.26 -1.25 20.68
N PHE A 311 8.30 -2.56 20.77
CA PHE A 311 7.51 -3.45 19.91
C PHE A 311 6.33 -3.96 20.73
N ILE A 312 5.10 -3.75 20.23
CA ILE A 312 3.89 -4.18 20.93
C ILE A 312 3.24 -5.36 20.21
N ILE A 313 2.58 -6.21 21.01
CA ILE A 313 1.80 -7.35 20.52
C ILE A 313 0.40 -7.22 21.10
N ILE A 314 -0.59 -7.05 20.24
CA ILE A 314 -2.00 -6.92 20.59
C ILE A 314 -2.72 -8.18 20.14
N ASP A 315 -3.62 -8.71 20.98
CA ASP A 315 -4.56 -9.77 20.59
C ASP A 315 -5.60 -9.17 19.64
N ALA A 316 -5.68 -9.65 18.42
CA ALA A 316 -6.57 -9.08 17.41
C ALA A 316 -8.07 -9.31 17.70
N GLU A 317 -8.43 -10.39 18.43
CA GLU A 317 -9.81 -10.64 18.87
C GLU A 317 -10.23 -9.75 20.05
N ASN A 318 -9.25 -9.30 20.85
CA ASN A 318 -9.44 -8.42 22.01
C ASN A 318 -8.73 -7.08 21.82
N PHE A 319 -8.88 -6.48 20.65
CA PHE A 319 -8.05 -5.41 20.12
C PHE A 319 -7.97 -4.17 21.02
N SER A 320 -9.05 -3.78 21.67
CA SER A 320 -9.11 -2.61 22.54
C SER A 320 -8.50 -2.82 23.95
N LYS A 321 -8.13 -4.07 24.28
CA LYS A 321 -7.53 -4.41 25.59
C LYS A 321 -6.04 -4.06 25.64
N THR A 322 -5.47 -4.18 26.86
CA THR A 322 -4.03 -4.05 27.09
C THR A 322 -3.25 -5.00 26.18
N PRO A 323 -2.14 -4.56 25.56
CA PRO A 323 -1.30 -5.43 24.75
C PRO A 323 -0.87 -6.69 25.51
N LEU A 324 -0.77 -7.80 24.82
CA LEU A 324 -0.26 -9.06 25.37
C LEU A 324 1.20 -8.95 25.81
N ALA A 325 1.97 -8.17 25.06
CA ALA A 325 3.37 -7.91 25.36
C ALA A 325 3.80 -6.52 24.86
N ARG A 326 4.79 -5.98 25.56
CA ARG A 326 5.53 -4.77 25.19
C ARG A 326 7.01 -5.06 25.40
N VAL A 327 7.77 -4.98 24.32
CA VAL A 327 9.22 -5.20 24.33
C VAL A 327 9.90 -3.86 24.16
N ILE A 328 10.54 -3.37 25.21
CA ILE A 328 11.31 -2.11 25.16
C ILE A 328 12.59 -2.37 24.38
N LEU A 329 12.81 -1.60 23.34
CA LEU A 329 13.97 -1.76 22.48
C LEU A 329 15.19 -1.02 23.04
N PRO A 330 16.41 -1.53 22.79
CA PRO A 330 17.65 -0.91 23.29
C PRO A 330 17.92 0.44 22.60
N SER A 331 17.37 0.65 21.42
CA SER A 331 17.56 1.87 20.62
C SER A 331 16.22 2.37 20.11
N ARG A 332 16.16 3.68 19.82
CA ARG A 332 15.03 4.27 19.13
C ARG A 332 14.95 3.73 17.69
N VAL A 333 13.76 3.28 17.30
CA VAL A 333 13.45 2.98 15.89
C VAL A 333 13.09 4.30 15.21
N PRO A 334 13.77 4.69 14.13
CA PRO A 334 13.39 5.87 13.36
C PRO A 334 11.96 5.74 12.83
N PHE A 335 11.31 6.89 12.60
CA PHE A 335 10.05 6.87 11.88
C PHE A 335 10.29 6.28 10.48
N GLY A 336 9.54 5.25 10.17
CA GLY A 336 9.51 4.59 8.87
C GLY A 336 8.12 4.67 8.27
N PHE A 337 7.91 3.96 7.16
CA PHE A 337 6.62 3.89 6.50
C PHE A 337 5.98 2.51 6.72
N HIS A 338 6.67 1.45 6.31
CA HIS A 338 6.10 0.11 6.28
C HIS A 338 6.92 -0.90 7.07
N GLY A 339 6.21 -1.91 7.55
CA GLY A 339 6.78 -3.10 8.17
C GLY A 339 6.21 -4.37 7.55
N SER A 340 6.91 -5.48 7.73
CA SER A 340 6.42 -6.80 7.36
C SER A 340 6.84 -7.82 8.41
N TRP A 341 6.00 -8.80 8.62
CA TRP A 341 6.32 -9.97 9.43
C TRP A 341 6.75 -11.12 8.53
N ILE A 342 7.84 -11.76 8.87
CA ILE A 342 8.40 -12.89 8.12
C ILE A 342 8.47 -14.09 9.04
N ASN A 343 7.80 -15.17 8.68
CA ASN A 343 7.93 -16.45 9.35
C ASN A 343 9.26 -17.09 8.92
N LEU A 344 10.24 -17.09 9.83
CA LEU A 344 11.45 -17.89 9.61
C LEU A 344 11.09 -19.35 9.91
N VAL A 345 10.82 -20.13 8.87
CA VAL A 345 10.69 -21.58 9.00
C VAL A 345 12.10 -22.16 9.16
N GLU A 346 12.34 -22.87 10.26
CA GLU A 346 13.56 -23.63 10.50
C GLU A 346 13.77 -24.77 9.49
#